data_51f421226c7647a9794a65e3c2ee3607
#
_entry.id   51f421226c7647a9794a65e3c2ee3607
#
_cell.length_a   1.000
_cell.length_b   1.000
_cell.length_c   1.000
_cell.angle_alpha   90.00
_cell.angle_beta   90.00
_cell.angle_gamma   90.00
#
_symmetry.space_group_name_H-M   'P 1'
#
loop_
_entity.id
_entity.type
_entity.pdbx_description
1 polymer ?
#
loop_
_entity_poly.entity_id
_entity_poly.type
_entity_poly.pdbx_seq_one_letter_code
_entity_poly.pdbx_strand_id
1 'polypeptide(L)'
;MSKKFWLGLVIGVLLLGSALYSADLVQNQGKIPRATAVGGVDISGMERDAAVEKLQDELGDVENQPVTITAGEKSTEINPRKAGLTLDFQAAVDSIEDESYNPLTRVFSFIRPTREVAVSPTVDENTLSPVLAKVTKALQFKPEDGEISLKGGEVNVKEPKDGQNVDREALKTAVVEQWLNPDGVQVKPEKVAPAIDQDDVDKLADGDAKKAVSKPLTLVGEDDVEAVIEPADIAKFVFIDRENDSLHLRTDSAKAQEIFAPMLAETETPMQNAR
;
A
#
# COMPACT_ATOMS: atom_id res chain seq x y z
N MET A 1 21.56 -15.89 75.68
CA MET A 1 21.35 -14.50 75.24
C MET A 1 20.11 -13.96 75.93
N SER A 2 20.21 -12.79 76.60
CA SER A 2 19.10 -12.27 77.42
C SER A 2 17.96 -11.72 76.53
N LYS A 3 16.70 -11.82 76.99
CA LYS A 3 15.53 -11.24 76.31
C LYS A 3 15.70 -9.73 75.96
N LYS A 4 16.46 -9.03 76.84
CA LYS A 4 16.81 -7.58 76.60
C LYS A 4 17.71 -7.36 75.40
N PHE A 5 18.64 -8.29 75.13
CA PHE A 5 19.48 -8.23 73.91
C PHE A 5 18.64 -8.39 72.63
N TRP A 6 17.76 -9.38 72.60
CA TRP A 6 16.84 -9.58 71.43
C TRP A 6 15.88 -8.42 71.24
N LEU A 7 15.34 -7.85 72.34
CA LEU A 7 14.50 -6.65 72.22
C LEU A 7 15.27 -5.46 71.68
N GLY A 8 16.50 -5.21 72.14
CA GLY A 8 17.37 -4.14 71.61
C GLY A 8 17.71 -4.34 70.14
N LEU A 9 17.98 -5.56 69.71
CA LEU A 9 18.22 -5.89 68.31
C LEU A 9 16.99 -5.61 67.43
N VAL A 10 15.80 -6.04 67.89
CA VAL A 10 14.54 -5.79 67.13
C VAL A 10 14.25 -4.31 67.03
N ILE A 11 14.41 -3.55 68.12
CA ILE A 11 14.23 -2.09 68.08
C ILE A 11 15.25 -1.42 67.14
N GLY A 12 16.53 -1.84 67.19
CA GLY A 12 17.56 -1.33 66.31
C GLY A 12 17.25 -1.56 64.82
N VAL A 13 16.79 -2.76 64.47
CA VAL A 13 16.38 -3.12 63.09
C VAL A 13 15.16 -2.28 62.65
N LEU A 14 14.18 -2.09 63.54
CA LEU A 14 12.99 -1.27 63.23
C LEU A 14 13.36 0.20 63.01
N LEU A 15 14.23 0.77 63.82
CA LEU A 15 14.69 2.16 63.69
C LEU A 15 15.49 2.35 62.40
N LEU A 16 16.41 1.41 62.09
CA LEU A 16 17.17 1.46 60.85
C LEU A 16 16.28 1.30 59.64
N GLY A 17 15.31 0.35 59.66
CA GLY A 17 14.34 0.13 58.63
C GLY A 17 13.45 1.38 58.40
N SER A 18 13.02 2.05 59.47
CA SER A 18 12.24 3.28 59.39
C SER A 18 13.04 4.44 58.79
N ALA A 19 14.32 4.56 59.17
CA ALA A 19 15.20 5.61 58.63
C ALA A 19 15.48 5.41 57.12
N LEU A 20 15.77 4.16 56.71
CA LEU A 20 15.97 3.81 55.30
C LEU A 20 14.69 4.02 54.49
N TYR A 21 13.54 3.64 55.00
CA TYR A 21 12.26 3.86 54.38
C TYR A 21 11.96 5.36 54.18
N SER A 22 12.18 6.18 55.23
CA SER A 22 11.96 7.63 55.15
C SER A 22 12.90 8.30 54.14
N ALA A 23 14.17 7.87 54.11
CA ALA A 23 15.14 8.36 53.13
C ALA A 23 14.72 7.99 51.71
N ASP A 24 14.32 6.75 51.49
CA ASP A 24 13.81 6.27 50.17
C ASP A 24 12.56 7.03 49.76
N LEU A 25 11.65 7.28 50.69
CA LEU A 25 10.42 8.02 50.40
C LEU A 25 10.69 9.46 49.97
N VAL A 26 11.57 10.18 50.68
CA VAL A 26 11.94 11.57 50.35
C VAL A 26 12.73 11.64 49.02
N GLN A 27 13.63 10.70 48.81
CA GLN A 27 14.50 10.71 47.61
C GLN A 27 13.76 10.37 46.32
N ASN A 28 12.68 9.56 46.39
CA ASN A 28 11.94 9.09 45.25
C ASN A 28 10.52 9.72 45.11
N GLN A 29 10.22 10.73 45.92
CA GLN A 29 8.95 11.45 45.87
C GLN A 29 8.86 12.23 44.53
N GLY A 30 7.77 12.04 43.78
CA GLY A 30 7.55 12.70 42.49
C GLY A 30 8.36 12.15 41.31
N LYS A 31 9.19 11.13 41.56
CA LYS A 31 9.97 10.46 40.52
C LYS A 31 9.24 9.27 39.94
N ILE A 32 9.68 8.86 38.76
CA ILE A 32 9.18 7.65 38.11
C ILE A 32 9.53 6.41 38.96
N PRO A 33 8.57 5.50 39.16
CA PRO A 33 8.79 4.28 39.91
C PRO A 33 9.92 3.42 39.35
N ARG A 34 10.53 2.61 40.23
CA ARG A 34 11.56 1.65 39.85
C ARG A 34 11.01 0.61 38.85
N ALA A 35 11.90 0.05 38.06
CA ALA A 35 11.60 -0.95 37.04
C ALA A 35 10.49 -0.48 36.07
N THR A 36 10.66 0.73 35.53
CA THR A 36 9.76 1.33 34.55
C THR A 36 10.52 1.67 33.28
N ALA A 37 10.05 1.18 32.14
CA ALA A 37 10.57 1.51 30.82
C ALA A 37 9.45 1.98 29.91
N VAL A 38 9.79 2.79 28.92
CA VAL A 38 8.89 3.29 27.88
C VAL A 38 9.54 3.03 26.52
N GLY A 39 8.90 2.24 25.66
CA GLY A 39 9.46 1.87 24.38
C GLY A 39 10.84 1.19 24.45
N GLY A 40 11.08 0.41 25.51
CA GLY A 40 12.37 -0.25 25.79
C GLY A 40 13.40 0.63 26.47
N VAL A 41 13.13 1.91 26.67
CA VAL A 41 14.05 2.88 27.34
C VAL A 41 13.77 2.89 28.83
N ASP A 42 14.76 2.55 29.67
CA ASP A 42 14.66 2.59 31.13
C ASP A 42 14.67 4.04 31.64
N ILE A 43 13.60 4.45 32.31
CA ILE A 43 13.42 5.77 32.90
C ILE A 43 13.24 5.70 34.42
N SER A 44 13.55 4.54 35.04
CA SER A 44 13.39 4.29 36.47
C SER A 44 14.08 5.34 37.35
N GLY A 45 13.35 5.89 38.34
CA GLY A 45 13.90 6.82 39.33
C GLY A 45 14.24 8.21 38.81
N MET A 46 13.91 8.51 37.55
CA MET A 46 14.13 9.85 36.96
C MET A 46 13.05 10.83 37.39
N GLU A 47 13.37 12.12 37.36
CA GLU A 47 12.37 13.19 37.36
C GLU A 47 11.55 13.11 36.07
N ARG A 48 10.25 13.48 36.12
CA ARG A 48 9.35 13.30 34.97
C ARG A 48 9.80 14.07 33.74
N ASP A 49 10.25 15.34 33.91
CA ASP A 49 10.72 16.16 32.80
C ASP A 49 12.00 15.57 32.17
N ALA A 50 12.94 15.09 33.00
CA ALA A 50 14.16 14.46 32.54
C ALA A 50 13.91 13.12 31.80
N ALA A 51 12.86 12.40 32.20
CA ALA A 51 12.45 11.19 31.51
C ALA A 51 11.87 11.51 30.11
N VAL A 52 11.04 12.56 29.99
CA VAL A 52 10.53 13.01 28.69
C VAL A 52 11.67 13.42 27.77
N GLU A 53 12.64 14.22 28.27
CA GLU A 53 13.81 14.61 27.49
C GLU A 53 14.62 13.39 27.02
N LYS A 54 14.88 12.43 27.91
CA LYS A 54 15.57 11.19 27.55
C LYS A 54 14.81 10.39 26.50
N LEU A 55 13.50 10.25 26.61
CA LEU A 55 12.67 9.55 25.63
C LEU A 55 12.68 10.26 24.27
N GLN A 56 12.66 11.59 24.26
CA GLN A 56 12.80 12.38 23.02
C GLN A 56 14.16 12.16 22.35
N ASP A 57 15.23 12.10 23.15
CA ASP A 57 16.60 11.89 22.64
C ASP A 57 16.80 10.47 22.09
N GLU A 58 16.26 9.44 22.76
CA GLU A 58 16.48 8.06 22.38
C GLU A 58 15.45 7.51 21.36
N LEU A 59 14.20 7.98 21.39
CA LEU A 59 13.13 7.49 20.54
C LEU A 59 12.62 8.51 19.51
N GLY A 60 12.90 9.79 19.67
CA GLY A 60 12.40 10.86 18.80
C GLY A 60 12.87 10.75 17.34
N ASP A 61 14.00 10.10 17.11
CA ASP A 61 14.52 9.87 15.75
C ASP A 61 13.62 8.97 14.90
N VAL A 62 12.80 8.09 15.51
CA VAL A 62 11.87 7.22 14.79
C VAL A 62 10.84 8.04 14.00
N GLU A 63 10.43 9.20 14.53
CA GLU A 63 9.49 10.10 13.83
C GLU A 63 10.08 10.69 12.54
N ASN A 64 11.41 10.75 12.42
CA ASN A 64 12.10 11.30 11.26
C ASN A 64 12.51 10.23 10.25
N GLN A 65 12.46 8.94 10.61
CA GLN A 65 12.81 7.84 9.71
C GLN A 65 11.71 7.65 8.65
N PRO A 66 12.09 7.49 7.37
CA PRO A 66 11.11 7.19 6.33
C PRO A 66 10.41 5.86 6.60
N VAL A 67 9.08 5.88 6.47
CA VAL A 67 8.25 4.68 6.58
C VAL A 67 7.75 4.30 5.21
N THR A 68 8.02 3.07 4.79
CA THR A 68 7.54 2.51 3.53
C THR A 68 6.09 2.07 3.67
N ILE A 69 5.25 2.51 2.74
CA ILE A 69 3.85 2.10 2.62
C ILE A 69 3.72 1.28 1.35
N THR A 70 3.27 0.04 1.47
CA THR A 70 3.13 -0.90 0.36
C THR A 70 1.66 -1.27 0.15
N ALA A 71 1.24 -1.24 -1.11
CA ALA A 71 -0.06 -1.75 -1.54
C ALA A 71 0.13 -2.56 -2.83
N GLY A 72 -0.05 -3.87 -2.76
CA GLY A 72 0.20 -4.78 -3.89
C GLY A 72 1.61 -4.63 -4.45
N GLU A 73 1.71 -4.23 -5.73
CA GLU A 73 2.98 -4.07 -6.44
C GLU A 73 3.60 -2.67 -6.29
N LYS A 74 2.91 -1.73 -5.65
CA LYS A 74 3.37 -0.36 -5.49
C LYS A 74 3.76 -0.06 -4.06
N SER A 75 4.83 0.72 -3.92
CA SER A 75 5.26 1.25 -2.64
C SER A 75 5.63 2.73 -2.76
N THR A 76 5.53 3.44 -1.66
CA THR A 76 5.96 4.82 -1.50
C THR A 76 6.41 5.06 -0.07
N GLU A 77 7.10 6.15 0.18
CA GLU A 77 7.60 6.48 1.51
C GLU A 77 6.97 7.77 2.02
N ILE A 78 6.79 7.82 3.34
CA ILE A 78 6.44 9.04 4.06
C ILE A 78 7.44 9.29 5.17
N ASN A 79 7.61 10.55 5.55
CA ASN A 79 8.27 10.91 6.81
C ASN A 79 7.17 11.14 7.84
N PRO A 80 7.11 10.36 8.94
CA PRO A 80 6.02 10.43 9.92
C PRO A 80 5.82 11.84 10.48
N ARG A 81 6.88 12.49 10.93
CA ARG A 81 6.82 13.84 11.50
C ARG A 81 6.25 14.88 10.54
N LYS A 82 6.67 14.81 9.26
CA LYS A 82 6.13 15.68 8.20
C LYS A 82 4.69 15.34 7.83
N ALA A 83 4.27 14.12 8.12
CA ALA A 83 2.89 13.66 7.94
C ALA A 83 1.99 13.95 9.15
N GLY A 84 2.53 14.56 10.23
CA GLY A 84 1.77 14.85 11.43
C GLY A 84 1.60 13.66 12.38
N LEU A 85 2.49 12.65 12.26
CA LEU A 85 2.55 11.50 13.15
C LEU A 85 3.71 11.72 14.12
N THR A 86 3.39 11.80 15.41
CA THR A 86 4.36 12.02 16.50
C THR A 86 4.08 11.11 17.67
N LEU A 87 5.02 11.01 18.60
CA LEU A 87 4.90 10.25 19.84
C LEU A 87 4.65 11.20 21.00
N ASP A 88 3.63 10.93 21.81
CA ASP A 88 3.36 11.71 23.00
C ASP A 88 4.09 11.14 24.22
N PHE A 89 5.37 11.49 24.34
CA PHE A 89 6.20 11.07 25.48
C PHE A 89 5.72 11.69 26.79
N GLN A 90 5.16 12.92 26.75
CA GLN A 90 4.62 13.56 27.93
C GLN A 90 3.43 12.79 28.48
N ALA A 91 2.44 12.46 27.62
CA ALA A 91 1.30 11.64 28.03
C ALA A 91 1.71 10.25 28.51
N ALA A 92 2.72 9.63 27.88
CA ALA A 92 3.25 8.35 28.35
C ALA A 92 3.81 8.44 29.76
N VAL A 93 4.64 9.44 30.07
CA VAL A 93 5.20 9.68 31.40
C VAL A 93 4.12 10.06 32.42
N ASP A 94 3.14 10.89 32.04
CA ASP A 94 2.05 11.30 32.92
C ASP A 94 1.09 10.15 33.25
N SER A 95 1.00 9.14 32.42
CA SER A 95 0.22 7.92 32.67
C SER A 95 0.82 7.02 33.75
N ILE A 96 2.08 7.25 34.13
CA ILE A 96 2.78 6.45 35.13
C ILE A 96 2.32 6.86 36.53
N GLU A 97 1.66 5.95 37.22
CA GLU A 97 1.28 6.15 38.62
C GLU A 97 2.51 6.24 39.52
N ASP A 98 2.44 7.07 40.56
CA ASP A 98 3.50 7.20 41.55
C ASP A 98 3.75 5.88 42.29
N GLU A 99 4.96 5.73 42.84
CA GLU A 99 5.29 4.55 43.63
C GLU A 99 4.50 4.51 44.93
N SER A 100 3.96 3.31 45.27
CA SER A 100 3.14 3.11 46.44
C SER A 100 3.83 3.54 47.73
N TYR A 101 3.09 4.18 48.64
CA TYR A 101 3.54 4.50 50.00
C TYR A 101 3.57 3.28 50.92
N ASN A 102 3.11 2.11 50.48
CA ASN A 102 3.13 0.90 51.31
C ASN A 102 4.59 0.36 51.43
N PRO A 103 5.12 0.22 52.68
CA PRO A 103 6.51 -0.24 52.87
C PRO A 103 6.81 -1.59 52.25
N LEU A 104 5.85 -2.54 52.29
CA LEU A 104 6.03 -3.87 51.71
C LEU A 104 6.13 -3.79 50.18
N THR A 105 5.24 -3.04 49.55
CA THR A 105 5.25 -2.84 48.09
C THR A 105 6.55 -2.19 47.61
N ARG A 106 7.08 -1.21 48.38
CA ARG A 106 8.38 -0.55 48.06
C ARG A 106 9.56 -1.50 48.20
N VAL A 107 9.56 -2.39 49.20
CA VAL A 107 10.63 -3.40 49.29
C VAL A 107 10.56 -4.38 48.11
N PHE A 108 9.36 -4.79 47.71
CA PHE A 108 9.20 -5.67 46.55
C PHE A 108 9.50 -4.97 45.23
N SER A 109 9.47 -3.65 45.12
CA SER A 109 9.80 -2.92 43.90
C SER A 109 11.25 -3.10 43.47
N PHE A 110 12.18 -3.48 44.35
CA PHE A 110 13.55 -3.79 44.02
C PHE A 110 13.76 -5.11 43.24
N ILE A 111 12.78 -6.00 43.26
CA ILE A 111 12.85 -7.35 42.66
C ILE A 111 11.74 -7.61 41.64
N ARG A 112 10.86 -6.63 41.40
CA ARG A 112 9.79 -6.78 40.40
C ARG A 112 10.37 -6.69 38.97
N PRO A 113 9.73 -7.37 38.00
CA PRO A 113 10.09 -7.22 36.60
C PRO A 113 9.82 -5.78 36.11
N THR A 114 10.52 -5.36 35.04
CA THR A 114 10.32 -4.06 34.41
C THR A 114 8.89 -3.95 33.88
N ARG A 115 8.24 -2.84 34.24
CA ARG A 115 6.94 -2.46 33.70
C ARG A 115 7.16 -1.68 32.42
N GLU A 116 6.70 -2.22 31.32
CA GLU A 116 6.72 -1.52 30.03
C GLU A 116 5.47 -0.65 29.91
N VAL A 117 5.66 0.62 29.57
CA VAL A 117 4.60 1.58 29.29
C VAL A 117 4.63 1.88 27.78
N ALA A 118 3.48 1.73 27.14
CA ALA A 118 3.35 2.01 25.73
C ALA A 118 3.33 3.54 25.48
N VAL A 119 4.00 3.97 24.42
CA VAL A 119 3.86 5.35 23.91
C VAL A 119 2.68 5.38 22.96
N SER A 120 1.78 6.34 23.18
CA SER A 120 0.65 6.51 22.26
C SER A 120 1.03 7.45 21.11
N PRO A 121 0.76 7.07 19.86
CA PRO A 121 0.94 7.97 18.74
C PRO A 121 -0.10 9.09 18.78
N THR A 122 0.33 10.30 18.44
CA THR A 122 -0.52 11.46 18.22
C THR A 122 -0.60 11.75 16.73
N VAL A 123 -1.79 12.12 16.25
CA VAL A 123 -2.08 12.34 14.83
C VAL A 123 -2.62 13.75 14.63
N ASP A 124 -1.92 14.55 13.83
CA ASP A 124 -2.47 15.81 13.30
C ASP A 124 -3.18 15.54 11.97
N GLU A 125 -4.49 15.44 12.02
CA GLU A 125 -5.36 15.16 10.86
C GLU A 125 -5.21 16.18 9.74
N ASN A 126 -4.96 17.45 10.06
CA ASN A 126 -4.82 18.50 9.05
C ASN A 126 -3.55 18.32 8.23
N THR A 127 -2.50 17.83 8.85
CA THR A 127 -1.21 17.53 8.19
C THR A 127 -1.24 16.15 7.51
N LEU A 128 -1.86 15.14 8.12
CA LEU A 128 -1.92 13.78 7.60
C LEU A 128 -2.77 13.68 6.32
N SER A 129 -3.93 14.31 6.30
CA SER A 129 -4.90 14.21 5.20
C SER A 129 -4.32 14.53 3.81
N PRO A 130 -3.59 15.64 3.58
CA PRO A 130 -2.98 15.92 2.28
C PRO A 130 -1.82 14.97 1.94
N VAL A 131 -1.12 14.42 2.93
CA VAL A 131 -0.06 13.42 2.70
C VAL A 131 -0.69 12.12 2.21
N LEU A 132 -1.75 11.63 2.86
CA LEU A 132 -2.48 10.44 2.43
C LEU A 132 -3.04 10.58 1.03
N ALA A 133 -3.52 11.76 0.63
CA ALA A 133 -3.98 11.98 -0.74
C ALA A 133 -2.86 11.79 -1.79
N LYS A 134 -1.62 12.21 -1.47
CA LYS A 134 -0.45 11.97 -2.34
C LYS A 134 -0.06 10.50 -2.35
N VAL A 135 -0.06 9.85 -1.20
CA VAL A 135 0.22 8.41 -1.07
C VAL A 135 -0.78 7.58 -1.87
N THR A 136 -2.09 7.84 -1.72
CA THR A 136 -3.14 7.17 -2.49
C THR A 136 -2.87 7.29 -3.99
N LYS A 137 -2.57 8.51 -4.47
CA LYS A 137 -2.26 8.75 -5.89
C LYS A 137 -1.00 8.01 -6.36
N ALA A 138 0.00 7.83 -5.50
CA ALA A 138 1.23 7.12 -5.82
C ALA A 138 1.03 5.60 -5.88
N LEU A 139 0.14 5.07 -5.04
CA LEU A 139 -0.11 3.64 -4.93
C LEU A 139 -1.18 3.13 -5.91
N GLN A 140 -2.06 3.99 -6.41
CA GLN A 140 -3.10 3.60 -7.36
C GLN A 140 -2.64 3.73 -8.80
N PHE A 141 -3.16 2.90 -9.69
CA PHE A 141 -2.97 2.99 -11.13
C PHE A 141 -4.18 2.42 -11.88
N LYS A 142 -4.36 2.93 -13.10
CA LYS A 142 -5.47 2.50 -13.95
C LYS A 142 -5.20 1.14 -14.55
N PRO A 143 -6.23 0.34 -14.83
CA PRO A 143 -6.09 -0.87 -15.62
C PRO A 143 -5.64 -0.53 -17.05
N GLU A 144 -5.00 -1.47 -17.69
CA GLU A 144 -4.70 -1.44 -19.12
C GLU A 144 -5.65 -2.39 -19.84
N ASP A 145 -6.41 -1.86 -20.80
CA ASP A 145 -7.31 -2.68 -21.61
C ASP A 145 -6.53 -3.59 -22.56
N GLY A 146 -7.09 -4.74 -22.83
CA GLY A 146 -6.61 -5.62 -23.89
C GLY A 146 -6.81 -4.99 -25.27
N GLU A 147 -5.88 -5.24 -26.18
CA GLU A 147 -5.95 -4.75 -27.55
C GLU A 147 -5.65 -5.88 -28.53
N ILE A 148 -6.34 -5.86 -29.68
CA ILE A 148 -6.09 -6.78 -30.78
C ILE A 148 -5.81 -5.95 -32.02
N SER A 149 -4.83 -6.35 -32.80
CA SER A 149 -4.53 -5.74 -34.09
C SER A 149 -4.15 -6.79 -35.13
N LEU A 150 -4.49 -6.52 -36.37
CA LEU A 150 -4.11 -7.34 -37.52
C LEU A 150 -2.92 -6.66 -38.21
N LYS A 151 -1.77 -7.31 -38.20
CA LYS A 151 -0.57 -6.79 -38.89
C LYS A 151 0.12 -7.89 -39.66
N GLY A 152 0.35 -7.63 -40.96
CA GLY A 152 1.03 -8.60 -41.81
C GLY A 152 0.28 -9.90 -42.04
N GLY A 153 -1.05 -9.91 -41.80
CA GLY A 153 -1.86 -11.14 -41.86
C GLY A 153 -1.85 -11.99 -40.61
N GLU A 154 -1.33 -11.47 -39.49
CA GLU A 154 -1.31 -12.14 -38.20
C GLU A 154 -2.13 -11.37 -37.15
N VAL A 155 -2.70 -12.11 -36.20
CA VAL A 155 -3.39 -11.54 -35.04
C VAL A 155 -2.36 -11.25 -33.96
N ASN A 156 -2.21 -9.97 -33.60
CA ASN A 156 -1.35 -9.52 -32.53
C ASN A 156 -2.21 -9.09 -31.35
N VAL A 157 -1.93 -9.67 -30.19
CA VAL A 157 -2.64 -9.42 -28.94
C VAL A 157 -1.74 -8.66 -27.98
N LYS A 158 -2.29 -7.62 -27.34
CA LYS A 158 -1.75 -7.01 -26.12
C LYS A 158 -2.63 -7.44 -24.96
N GLU A 159 -2.02 -8.16 -24.02
CA GLU A 159 -2.73 -8.67 -22.85
C GLU A 159 -3.22 -7.53 -21.96
N PRO A 160 -4.45 -7.61 -21.43
CA PRO A 160 -4.96 -6.66 -20.46
C PRO A 160 -4.24 -6.80 -19.12
N LYS A 161 -4.24 -5.71 -18.32
CA LYS A 161 -3.71 -5.74 -16.97
C LYS A 161 -4.69 -5.10 -16.00
N ASP A 162 -4.88 -5.74 -14.86
CA ASP A 162 -5.63 -5.16 -13.76
C ASP A 162 -5.00 -3.85 -13.31
N GLY A 163 -5.84 -2.89 -12.96
CA GLY A 163 -5.47 -1.70 -12.22
C GLY A 163 -5.55 -1.95 -10.72
N GLN A 164 -5.18 -0.93 -9.97
CA GLN A 164 -5.18 -0.95 -8.51
C GLN A 164 -5.79 0.33 -7.96
N ASN A 165 -6.72 0.19 -7.03
CA ASN A 165 -7.25 1.26 -6.21
C ASN A 165 -6.85 1.05 -4.74
N VAL A 166 -6.73 2.14 -3.99
CA VAL A 166 -6.44 2.11 -2.55
C VAL A 166 -7.50 2.92 -1.84
N ASP A 167 -8.25 2.26 -0.95
CA ASP A 167 -9.21 2.94 -0.09
C ASP A 167 -8.49 3.86 0.88
N ARG A 168 -8.93 5.11 0.95
CA ARG A 168 -8.26 6.15 1.73
C ARG A 168 -8.41 5.97 3.23
N GLU A 169 -9.57 5.48 3.68
CA GLU A 169 -9.81 5.27 5.12
C GLU A 169 -9.05 4.03 5.61
N ALA A 170 -9.01 2.97 4.81
CA ALA A 170 -8.18 1.80 5.10
C ALA A 170 -6.68 2.17 5.13
N LEU A 171 -6.21 3.01 4.19
CA LEU A 171 -4.85 3.53 4.20
C LEU A 171 -4.56 4.35 5.46
N LYS A 172 -5.47 5.26 5.84
CA LYS A 172 -5.33 6.06 7.06
C LYS A 172 -5.20 5.18 8.29
N THR A 173 -6.11 4.24 8.46
CA THR A 173 -6.12 3.30 9.58
C THR A 173 -4.80 2.52 9.65
N ALA A 174 -4.38 1.95 8.52
CA ALA A 174 -3.12 1.19 8.45
C ALA A 174 -1.90 2.06 8.79
N VAL A 175 -1.83 3.30 8.28
CA VAL A 175 -0.73 4.23 8.58
C VAL A 175 -0.69 4.56 10.06
N VAL A 176 -1.81 4.92 10.67
CA VAL A 176 -1.86 5.28 12.11
C VAL A 176 -1.49 4.10 13.00
N GLU A 177 -1.90 2.89 12.64
CA GLU A 177 -1.65 1.69 13.46
C GLU A 177 -0.25 1.09 13.25
N GLN A 178 0.34 1.25 12.07
CA GLN A 178 1.53 0.48 11.68
C GLN A 178 2.78 1.33 11.38
N TRP A 179 2.73 2.66 11.46
CA TRP A 179 3.88 3.50 11.10
C TRP A 179 5.15 3.27 11.94
N LEU A 180 5.00 2.69 13.13
CA LEU A 180 6.10 2.27 13.99
C LEU A 180 6.61 0.85 13.70
N ASN A 181 5.96 0.13 12.78
CA ASN A 181 6.39 -1.21 12.42
C ASN A 181 7.66 -1.15 11.57
N PRO A 182 8.75 -1.84 11.95
CA PRO A 182 9.98 -1.89 11.15
C PRO A 182 9.78 -2.46 9.75
N ASP A 183 8.75 -3.29 9.52
CA ASP A 183 8.39 -3.84 8.21
C ASP A 183 7.57 -2.84 7.35
N GLY A 184 7.32 -1.63 7.87
CA GLY A 184 6.51 -0.60 7.25
C GLY A 184 5.00 -0.88 7.32
N VAL A 185 4.25 -0.12 6.52
CA VAL A 185 2.78 -0.16 6.49
C VAL A 185 2.31 -0.99 5.31
N GLN A 186 1.45 -1.98 5.56
CA GLN A 186 0.86 -2.82 4.53
C GLN A 186 -0.62 -2.48 4.36
N VAL A 187 -0.99 -2.14 3.12
CA VAL A 187 -2.39 -1.83 2.75
C VAL A 187 -2.85 -2.81 1.70
N LYS A 188 -4.03 -3.39 1.91
CA LYS A 188 -4.64 -4.28 0.92
C LYS A 188 -5.28 -3.44 -0.18
N PRO A 189 -4.80 -3.50 -1.43
CA PRO A 189 -5.42 -2.78 -2.52
C PRO A 189 -6.67 -3.51 -3.03
N GLU A 190 -7.53 -2.77 -3.72
CA GLU A 190 -8.63 -3.29 -4.51
C GLU A 190 -8.19 -3.40 -5.97
N LYS A 191 -8.43 -4.54 -6.59
CA LYS A 191 -8.21 -4.72 -8.02
C LYS A 191 -9.27 -3.99 -8.82
N VAL A 192 -8.86 -3.34 -9.89
CA VAL A 192 -9.75 -2.70 -10.87
C VAL A 192 -9.58 -3.43 -12.19
N ALA A 193 -10.60 -4.15 -12.61
CA ALA A 193 -10.55 -4.88 -13.86
C ALA A 193 -10.49 -3.91 -15.06
N PRO A 194 -9.78 -4.26 -16.15
CA PRO A 194 -9.86 -3.56 -17.42
C PRO A 194 -11.26 -3.66 -18.03
N ALA A 195 -11.62 -2.70 -18.85
CA ALA A 195 -12.91 -2.72 -19.53
C ALA A 195 -12.93 -3.76 -20.67
N ILE A 196 -11.77 -4.03 -21.28
CA ILE A 196 -11.55 -5.13 -22.21
C ILE A 196 -10.65 -6.14 -21.50
N ASP A 197 -11.24 -7.20 -21.01
CA ASP A 197 -10.55 -8.25 -20.27
C ASP A 197 -9.95 -9.34 -21.16
N GLN A 198 -9.35 -10.36 -20.53
CA GLN A 198 -8.72 -11.46 -21.27
C GLN A 198 -9.74 -12.30 -22.04
N ASP A 199 -10.92 -12.50 -21.51
CA ASP A 199 -11.99 -13.28 -22.17
C ASP A 199 -12.48 -12.58 -23.44
N ASP A 200 -12.61 -11.24 -23.42
CA ASP A 200 -12.97 -10.43 -24.58
C ASP A 200 -11.90 -10.51 -25.69
N VAL A 201 -10.63 -10.45 -25.28
CA VAL A 201 -9.49 -10.57 -26.19
C VAL A 201 -9.45 -11.95 -26.82
N ASP A 202 -9.48 -13.00 -26.01
CA ASP A 202 -9.37 -14.39 -26.48
C ASP A 202 -10.53 -14.75 -27.41
N LYS A 203 -11.75 -14.33 -27.07
CA LYS A 203 -12.93 -14.57 -27.88
C LYS A 203 -12.83 -14.00 -29.30
N LEU A 204 -12.32 -12.76 -29.43
CA LEU A 204 -12.17 -12.14 -30.74
C LEU A 204 -10.91 -12.64 -31.44
N ALA A 205 -9.79 -12.77 -30.75
CA ALA A 205 -8.50 -13.21 -31.31
C ALA A 205 -8.60 -14.61 -31.91
N ASP A 206 -9.10 -15.58 -31.13
CA ASP A 206 -9.26 -16.96 -31.59
C ASP A 206 -10.51 -17.18 -32.45
N GLY A 207 -11.45 -16.24 -32.41
CA GLY A 207 -12.69 -16.24 -33.18
C GLY A 207 -12.57 -15.61 -34.56
N ASP A 208 -13.20 -14.43 -34.69
CA ASP A 208 -13.39 -13.78 -35.99
C ASP A 208 -12.13 -13.14 -36.53
N ALA A 209 -11.23 -12.62 -35.67
CA ALA A 209 -9.95 -12.04 -36.10
C ALA A 209 -9.07 -13.11 -36.76
N LYS A 210 -8.93 -14.28 -36.12
CA LYS A 210 -8.17 -15.41 -36.67
C LYS A 210 -8.78 -15.93 -37.96
N LYS A 211 -10.10 -16.07 -38.01
CA LYS A 211 -10.79 -16.52 -39.22
C LYS A 211 -10.56 -15.58 -40.41
N ALA A 212 -10.58 -14.25 -40.16
CA ALA A 212 -10.40 -13.23 -41.18
C ALA A 212 -9.05 -13.33 -41.90
N VAL A 213 -7.98 -13.70 -41.17
CA VAL A 213 -6.61 -13.77 -41.71
C VAL A 213 -6.05 -15.18 -41.81
N SER A 214 -6.86 -16.24 -41.59
CA SER A 214 -6.38 -17.63 -41.56
C SER A 214 -6.02 -18.21 -42.93
N LYS A 215 -6.58 -17.66 -44.00
CA LYS A 215 -6.40 -18.13 -45.37
C LYS A 215 -6.64 -17.00 -46.37
N PRO A 216 -6.09 -17.08 -47.58
CA PRO A 216 -6.42 -16.18 -48.67
C PRO A 216 -7.92 -16.13 -48.96
N LEU A 217 -8.43 -14.97 -49.34
CA LEU A 217 -9.78 -14.75 -49.82
C LEU A 217 -9.78 -14.77 -51.34
N THR A 218 -10.53 -15.70 -51.94
CA THR A 218 -10.72 -15.74 -53.38
C THR A 218 -12.01 -15.04 -53.77
N LEU A 219 -11.95 -14.02 -54.59
CA LEU A 219 -13.07 -13.36 -55.24
C LEU A 219 -13.20 -13.87 -56.66
N VAL A 220 -14.42 -14.26 -57.04
CA VAL A 220 -14.71 -14.73 -58.41
C VAL A 220 -15.56 -13.64 -59.05
N GLY A 221 -15.06 -13.06 -60.14
CA GLY A 221 -15.72 -12.11 -61.00
C GLY A 221 -16.46 -12.76 -62.16
N GLU A 222 -16.92 -11.94 -63.15
CA GLU A 222 -17.48 -12.42 -64.40
C GLU A 222 -16.36 -13.09 -65.23
N ASP A 223 -16.73 -14.02 -66.14
CA ASP A 223 -15.82 -14.76 -67.01
C ASP A 223 -14.74 -15.61 -66.29
N ASP A 224 -15.07 -16.10 -65.08
CA ASP A 224 -14.16 -16.94 -64.26
C ASP A 224 -12.85 -16.22 -63.85
N VAL A 225 -12.82 -14.90 -63.86
CA VAL A 225 -11.68 -14.12 -63.35
C VAL A 225 -11.62 -14.26 -61.84
N GLU A 226 -10.49 -14.77 -61.33
CA GLU A 226 -10.26 -14.94 -59.89
C GLU A 226 -9.27 -13.89 -59.35
N ALA A 227 -9.60 -13.24 -58.24
CA ALA A 227 -8.67 -12.43 -57.48
C ALA A 227 -8.38 -13.08 -56.14
N VAL A 228 -7.13 -13.36 -55.85
CA VAL A 228 -6.69 -13.95 -54.57
C VAL A 228 -6.08 -12.82 -53.73
N ILE A 229 -6.64 -12.67 -52.54
CA ILE A 229 -6.23 -11.62 -51.57
C ILE A 229 -5.54 -12.34 -50.39
N GLU A 230 -4.28 -12.08 -50.23
CA GLU A 230 -3.49 -12.69 -49.16
C GLU A 230 -3.86 -12.12 -47.77
N PRO A 231 -3.66 -12.88 -46.68
CA PRO A 231 -3.95 -12.41 -45.35
C PRO A 231 -3.33 -11.07 -44.99
N ALA A 232 -2.13 -10.79 -45.48
CA ALA A 232 -1.43 -9.52 -45.30
C ALA A 232 -2.18 -8.34 -45.92
N ASP A 233 -2.88 -8.55 -47.05
CA ASP A 233 -3.69 -7.54 -47.71
C ASP A 233 -5.06 -7.41 -47.05
N ILE A 234 -5.64 -8.51 -46.56
CA ILE A 234 -6.85 -8.49 -45.74
C ILE A 234 -6.64 -7.61 -44.50
N ALA A 235 -5.50 -7.73 -43.83
CA ALA A 235 -5.14 -6.93 -42.67
C ALA A 235 -5.00 -5.43 -42.92
N LYS A 236 -5.01 -4.96 -44.21
CA LYS A 236 -4.98 -3.53 -44.58
C LYS A 236 -6.36 -2.88 -44.53
N PHE A 237 -7.43 -3.64 -44.73
CA PHE A 237 -8.80 -3.13 -44.79
C PHE A 237 -9.72 -3.73 -43.69
N VAL A 238 -9.29 -4.78 -43.01
CA VAL A 238 -9.96 -5.33 -41.82
C VAL A 238 -9.21 -4.87 -40.58
N PHE A 239 -9.93 -4.32 -39.64
CA PHE A 239 -9.36 -3.77 -38.41
C PHE A 239 -10.26 -4.07 -37.21
N ILE A 240 -9.70 -3.95 -36.00
CA ILE A 240 -10.44 -4.08 -34.76
C ILE A 240 -10.79 -2.69 -34.27
N ASP A 241 -12.07 -2.47 -33.99
CA ASP A 241 -12.62 -1.24 -33.44
C ASP A 241 -13.17 -1.50 -32.05
N ARG A 242 -13.07 -0.49 -31.18
CA ARG A 242 -13.66 -0.52 -29.84
C ARG A 242 -14.94 0.29 -29.82
N GLU A 243 -16.01 -0.34 -29.46
CA GLU A 243 -17.31 0.29 -29.29
C GLU A 243 -17.93 -0.16 -27.96
N ASN A 244 -18.26 0.79 -27.05
CA ASN A 244 -18.90 0.52 -25.76
C ASN A 244 -18.25 -0.63 -24.94
N ASP A 245 -16.94 -0.54 -24.73
CA ASP A 245 -16.16 -1.53 -23.98
C ASP A 245 -16.20 -2.97 -24.55
N SER A 246 -16.37 -3.07 -25.87
CA SER A 246 -16.31 -4.33 -26.62
C SER A 246 -15.47 -4.17 -27.86
N LEU A 247 -14.79 -5.25 -28.27
CA LEU A 247 -13.99 -5.29 -29.47
C LEU A 247 -14.81 -5.86 -30.63
N HIS A 248 -14.77 -5.20 -31.77
CA HIS A 248 -15.48 -5.57 -32.98
C HIS A 248 -14.55 -5.62 -34.18
N LEU A 249 -14.68 -6.68 -34.98
CA LEU A 249 -14.03 -6.75 -36.29
C LEU A 249 -14.82 -5.88 -37.29
N ARG A 250 -14.13 -4.94 -37.93
CA ARG A 250 -14.73 -4.01 -38.91
C ARG A 250 -13.95 -4.06 -40.20
N THR A 251 -14.65 -3.66 -41.31
CA THR A 251 -14.07 -3.57 -42.63
C THR A 251 -14.12 -2.14 -43.11
N ASP A 252 -13.01 -1.62 -43.59
CA ASP A 252 -12.90 -0.36 -44.31
C ASP A 252 -13.21 -0.62 -45.80
N SER A 253 -14.44 -0.31 -46.22
CA SER A 253 -14.90 -0.55 -47.57
C SER A 253 -14.14 0.26 -48.63
N ALA A 254 -13.66 1.44 -48.28
CA ALA A 254 -12.89 2.27 -49.25
C ALA A 254 -11.51 1.63 -49.51
N LYS A 255 -10.81 1.23 -48.45
CA LYS A 255 -9.52 0.51 -48.61
C LYS A 255 -9.69 -0.85 -49.26
N ALA A 256 -10.77 -1.57 -48.93
CA ALA A 256 -11.07 -2.83 -49.58
C ALA A 256 -11.23 -2.63 -51.10
N GLN A 257 -11.98 -1.59 -51.53
CA GLN A 257 -12.17 -1.27 -52.93
C GLN A 257 -10.84 -0.88 -53.61
N GLU A 258 -9.97 -0.10 -52.98
CA GLU A 258 -8.66 0.24 -53.52
C GLU A 258 -7.80 -0.97 -53.80
N ILE A 259 -7.91 -2.01 -52.96
CA ILE A 259 -7.15 -3.28 -53.11
C ILE A 259 -7.78 -4.15 -54.18
N PHE A 260 -9.11 -4.22 -54.25
CA PHE A 260 -9.83 -5.13 -55.17
C PHE A 260 -9.91 -4.60 -56.60
N ALA A 261 -10.09 -3.28 -56.79
CA ALA A 261 -10.29 -2.69 -58.08
C ALA A 261 -9.19 -3.03 -59.13
N PRO A 262 -7.89 -2.99 -58.79
CA PRO A 262 -6.85 -3.38 -59.75
C PRO A 262 -6.90 -4.87 -60.14
N MET A 263 -7.32 -5.74 -59.18
CA MET A 263 -7.37 -7.19 -59.35
C MET A 263 -8.58 -7.63 -60.21
N LEU A 264 -9.64 -6.86 -60.19
CA LEU A 264 -10.89 -7.14 -60.91
C LEU A 264 -11.08 -6.24 -62.13
N ALA A 265 -10.08 -5.45 -62.49
CA ALA A 265 -10.17 -4.50 -63.65
C ALA A 265 -10.52 -5.19 -64.96
N GLU A 266 -10.14 -6.42 -65.15
CA GLU A 266 -10.47 -7.20 -66.36
C GLU A 266 -11.94 -7.64 -66.43
N THR A 267 -12.68 -7.57 -65.27
CA THR A 267 -14.13 -7.90 -65.21
C THR A 267 -15.01 -6.66 -65.34
N GLU A 268 -14.46 -5.49 -65.29
CA GLU A 268 -15.22 -4.22 -65.43
C GLU A 268 -15.55 -3.95 -66.92
N THR A 269 -16.79 -4.16 -67.27
CA THR A 269 -17.31 -3.76 -68.59
C THR A 269 -17.58 -2.25 -68.60
N PRO A 270 -16.89 -1.41 -69.42
CA PRO A 270 -17.15 0.01 -69.45
C PRO A 270 -18.61 0.30 -69.83
N MET A 271 -19.30 1.14 -69.09
CA MET A 271 -20.65 1.57 -69.41
C MET A 271 -20.69 2.18 -70.83
N GLN A 272 -21.28 1.48 -71.76
CA GLN A 272 -21.56 2.07 -73.10
C GLN A 272 -22.79 2.97 -73.00
N ASN A 273 -22.57 4.29 -73.25
CA ASN A 273 -23.69 5.18 -73.38
C ASN A 273 -24.59 4.73 -74.54
N ALA A 274 -25.83 4.47 -74.24
CA ALA A 274 -26.83 4.25 -75.28
C ALA A 274 -26.90 5.49 -76.16
N ARG A 275 -26.70 5.31 -77.48
CA ARG A 275 -26.90 6.35 -78.55
C ARG A 275 -28.38 6.48 -78.84
#